data_d81fa5865e67535640cc03592c5d38a0
#
_entry.id   d81fa5865e67535640cc03592c5d38a0
#
_cell.length_a   1.000
_cell.length_b   1.000
_cell.length_c   1.000
_cell.angle_alpha   90.00
_cell.angle_beta   90.00
_cell.angle_gamma   90.00
#
_symmetry.space_group_name_H-M   'P 1'
#
loop_
_entity.id
_entity.type
_entity.pdbx_description
1 polymer ?
#
loop_
_entity_poly.entity_id
_entity_poly.type
_entity_poly.pdbx_seq_one_letter_code
_entity_poly.pdbx_strand_id
1 'polypeptide(L)'
;MNKPTLVFQGPIFTRSGYGDHCRDLMKSLRKMDKYDIKIIPLRWGNTPQNQVDGESEFGRWMLERVIGEVQGKPDVFFQVSVANEFEPKGNYNIGVTAGVETTIAPKDFIDGMNKMDLILVPSEFTKHVMAGTVYQHQDQNTKQVVGETRLNKPIEVLFEGVDVESFLNPSGKDVLENVKEDFNFLIVGHWLKGDLGQDRKDIGMAIKTFATVFQYLPKEKRPGLIVKTSHAGFSVIDREATREKIENVLKPLGDKCPSVYLLHGDMEESDMANLYHHPKVKAMISFAKGEGYGTNG
;
A
#
# COMPACT_ATOMS: atom_id res chain seq x y z
N MET A 1 -18.62 -10.02 -31.94
CA MET A 1 -19.11 -10.60 -30.68
C MET A 1 -19.03 -9.52 -29.64
N ASN A 2 -20.01 -9.39 -28.77
CA ASN A 2 -19.92 -8.44 -27.64
C ASN A 2 -18.85 -8.95 -26.67
N LYS A 3 -18.04 -8.02 -26.11
CA LYS A 3 -17.07 -8.37 -25.08
C LYS A 3 -17.79 -8.83 -23.81
N PRO A 4 -17.25 -9.83 -23.07
CA PRO A 4 -17.80 -10.19 -21.77
C PRO A 4 -17.69 -9.00 -20.78
N THR A 5 -18.70 -8.88 -19.93
CA THR A 5 -18.77 -7.79 -18.95
C THR A 5 -17.90 -8.11 -17.75
N LEU A 6 -16.98 -7.18 -17.39
CA LEU A 6 -16.18 -7.24 -16.18
C LEU A 6 -16.56 -6.07 -15.26
N VAL A 7 -17.01 -6.36 -14.04
CA VAL A 7 -17.17 -5.36 -12.99
C VAL A 7 -15.96 -5.41 -12.07
N PHE A 8 -15.21 -4.32 -12.05
CA PHE A 8 -14.07 -4.13 -11.15
C PHE A 8 -14.49 -3.32 -9.93
N GLN A 9 -14.37 -3.89 -8.76
CA GLN A 9 -14.68 -3.24 -7.48
C GLN A 9 -13.41 -3.12 -6.64
N GLY A 10 -13.03 -1.89 -6.25
CA GLY A 10 -11.83 -1.65 -5.46
C GLY A 10 -11.61 -0.17 -5.13
N PRO A 11 -10.65 0.18 -4.26
CA PRO A 11 -10.37 1.55 -3.81
C PRO A 11 -9.61 2.38 -4.85
N ILE A 12 -10.00 2.33 -6.12
CA ILE A 12 -9.28 2.86 -7.28
C ILE A 12 -9.02 4.36 -7.22
N PHE A 13 -9.85 5.14 -6.50
CA PHE A 13 -9.73 6.59 -6.38
C PHE A 13 -8.90 7.05 -5.19
N THR A 14 -8.42 6.10 -4.38
CA THR A 14 -7.74 6.44 -3.11
C THR A 14 -6.23 6.63 -3.29
N ARG A 15 -5.66 7.48 -2.45
CA ARG A 15 -4.19 7.65 -2.31
C ARG A 15 -3.65 6.61 -1.32
N SER A 16 -3.64 5.34 -1.75
CA SER A 16 -3.19 4.20 -0.95
C SER A 16 -2.55 3.14 -1.82
N GLY A 17 -1.71 2.26 -1.25
CA GLY A 17 -1.13 1.14 -1.97
C GLY A 17 -2.19 0.26 -2.67
N TYR A 18 -3.33 -0.01 -2.01
CA TYR A 18 -4.45 -0.69 -2.66
C TYR A 18 -5.03 0.11 -3.84
N GLY A 19 -5.08 1.44 -3.73
CA GLY A 19 -5.50 2.31 -4.83
C GLY A 19 -4.53 2.27 -6.00
N ASP A 20 -3.23 2.32 -5.73
CA ASP A 20 -2.16 2.22 -6.73
C ASP A 20 -2.25 0.88 -7.46
N HIS A 21 -2.32 -0.22 -6.71
CA HIS A 21 -2.50 -1.55 -7.27
C HIS A 21 -3.77 -1.68 -8.13
N CYS A 22 -4.91 -1.12 -7.69
CA CYS A 22 -6.13 -1.07 -8.50
C CYS A 22 -5.92 -0.36 -9.84
N ARG A 23 -5.22 0.78 -9.85
CA ARG A 23 -4.96 1.54 -11.07
C ARG A 23 -4.02 0.81 -12.03
N ASP A 24 -3.00 0.11 -11.52
CA ASP A 24 -2.09 -0.68 -12.34
C ASP A 24 -2.76 -1.92 -12.93
N LEU A 25 -3.59 -2.60 -12.16
CA LEU A 25 -4.47 -3.65 -12.68
C LEU A 25 -5.41 -3.13 -13.76
N MET A 26 -5.98 -1.94 -13.54
CA MET A 26 -6.91 -1.34 -14.50
C MET A 26 -6.20 -0.89 -15.79
N LYS A 27 -4.97 -0.35 -15.72
CA LYS A 27 -4.13 -0.09 -16.90
C LYS A 27 -3.94 -1.37 -17.73
N SER A 28 -3.62 -2.47 -17.03
CA SER A 28 -3.40 -3.78 -17.66
C SER A 28 -4.67 -4.34 -18.30
N LEU A 29 -5.80 -4.30 -17.59
CA LEU A 29 -7.09 -4.75 -18.11
C LEU A 29 -7.56 -3.91 -19.32
N ARG A 30 -7.36 -2.58 -19.29
CA ARG A 30 -7.62 -1.69 -20.42
C ARG A 30 -6.75 -2.09 -21.63
N LYS A 31 -5.45 -2.30 -21.42
CA LYS A 31 -4.51 -2.70 -22.49
C LYS A 31 -4.84 -4.05 -23.12
N MET A 32 -5.37 -4.98 -22.34
CA MET A 32 -5.84 -6.27 -22.86
C MET A 32 -7.01 -6.14 -23.82
N ASP A 33 -7.85 -5.16 -23.64
CA ASP A 33 -9.04 -4.84 -24.45
C ASP A 33 -10.01 -6.02 -24.66
N LYS A 34 -10.09 -6.94 -23.69
CA LYS A 34 -10.89 -8.15 -23.77
C LYS A 34 -12.28 -8.03 -23.16
N TYR A 35 -12.53 -7.02 -22.33
CA TYR A 35 -13.72 -6.89 -21.52
C TYR A 35 -14.44 -5.56 -21.74
N ASP A 36 -15.79 -5.55 -21.60
CA ASP A 36 -16.55 -4.34 -21.31
C ASP A 36 -16.45 -4.08 -19.80
N ILE A 37 -15.63 -3.10 -19.42
CA ILE A 37 -15.27 -2.84 -18.00
C ILE A 37 -16.23 -1.84 -17.41
N LYS A 38 -16.74 -2.13 -16.20
CA LYS A 38 -17.45 -1.21 -15.30
C LYS A 38 -16.70 -1.13 -13.98
N ILE A 39 -16.77 0.01 -13.30
CA ILE A 39 -15.99 0.29 -12.09
C ILE A 39 -16.90 0.67 -10.94
N ILE A 40 -16.72 0.01 -9.79
CA ILE A 40 -17.35 0.37 -8.51
C ILE A 40 -16.23 0.80 -7.56
N PRO A 41 -16.09 2.11 -7.28
CA PRO A 41 -15.07 2.59 -6.36
C PRO A 41 -15.44 2.24 -4.92
N LEU A 42 -14.47 1.72 -4.16
CA LEU A 42 -14.60 1.50 -2.72
C LEU A 42 -13.92 2.62 -1.94
N ARG A 43 -14.46 2.94 -0.78
CA ARG A 43 -13.77 3.72 0.24
C ARG A 43 -12.67 2.89 0.90
N TRP A 44 -11.56 3.53 1.29
CA TRP A 44 -10.46 2.90 2.00
C TRP A 44 -10.15 3.67 3.27
N GLY A 45 -10.87 3.35 4.33
CA GLY A 45 -10.77 4.07 5.59
C GLY A 45 -10.95 5.59 5.42
N ASN A 46 -10.04 6.36 6.01
CA ASN A 46 -10.00 7.84 5.90
C ASN A 46 -9.07 8.34 4.78
N THR A 47 -8.61 7.46 3.89
CA THR A 47 -7.70 7.83 2.81
C THR A 47 -8.38 8.78 1.82
N PRO A 48 -7.71 9.86 1.37
CA PRO A 48 -8.24 10.75 0.35
C PRO A 48 -8.60 10.02 -0.94
N GLN A 49 -9.69 10.44 -1.60
CA GLN A 49 -10.24 9.81 -2.80
C GLN A 49 -10.10 10.71 -4.03
N ASN A 50 -9.03 11.44 -4.14
CA ASN A 50 -8.80 12.43 -5.20
C ASN A 50 -7.59 12.08 -6.10
N GLN A 51 -7.23 10.80 -6.18
CA GLN A 51 -6.10 10.38 -7.02
C GLN A 51 -6.45 10.30 -8.50
N VAL A 52 -7.72 10.11 -8.84
CA VAL A 52 -8.19 10.05 -10.23
C VAL A 52 -8.95 11.33 -10.54
N ASP A 53 -8.48 12.06 -11.52
CA ASP A 53 -9.09 13.27 -12.06
C ASP A 53 -9.54 13.08 -13.52
N GLY A 54 -10.21 14.08 -14.06
CA GLY A 54 -10.63 14.10 -15.46
C GLY A 54 -9.60 14.74 -16.40
N GLU A 55 -8.40 15.09 -15.96
CA GLU A 55 -7.40 15.79 -16.77
C GLU A 55 -6.62 14.80 -17.65
N SER A 56 -6.27 13.64 -17.11
CA SER A 56 -5.61 12.58 -17.88
C SER A 56 -6.60 11.79 -18.73
N GLU A 57 -6.12 11.27 -19.88
CA GLU A 57 -6.93 10.36 -20.72
C GLU A 57 -7.38 9.12 -19.96
N PHE A 58 -6.48 8.55 -19.15
CA PHE A 58 -6.78 7.34 -18.37
C PHE A 58 -7.78 7.64 -17.25
N GLY A 59 -7.66 8.81 -16.60
CA GLY A 59 -8.62 9.25 -15.57
C GLY A 59 -10.02 9.40 -16.15
N ARG A 60 -10.18 10.12 -17.27
CA ARG A 60 -11.47 10.26 -17.99
C ARG A 60 -12.05 8.91 -18.36
N TRP A 61 -11.23 8.01 -18.91
CA TRP A 61 -11.63 6.67 -19.31
C TRP A 61 -12.18 5.86 -18.13
N MET A 62 -11.57 5.98 -16.93
CA MET A 62 -12.09 5.34 -15.70
C MET A 62 -13.39 5.97 -15.24
N LEU A 63 -13.45 7.30 -15.17
CA LEU A 63 -14.64 8.03 -14.69
C LEU A 63 -15.89 7.73 -15.52
N GLU A 64 -15.75 7.60 -16.85
CA GLU A 64 -16.86 7.22 -17.76
C GLU A 64 -17.43 5.81 -17.49
N ARG A 65 -16.69 4.96 -16.78
CA ARG A 65 -17.04 3.56 -16.49
C ARG A 65 -17.54 3.33 -15.08
N VAL A 66 -17.59 4.38 -14.29
CA VAL A 66 -18.09 4.29 -12.91
C VAL A 66 -19.59 4.01 -12.91
N ILE A 67 -19.98 3.02 -12.12
CA ILE A 67 -21.37 2.67 -11.83
C ILE A 67 -21.60 2.68 -10.31
N GLY A 68 -22.85 2.94 -9.90
CA GLY A 68 -23.18 2.96 -8.46
C GLY A 68 -23.29 1.57 -7.85
N GLU A 69 -23.79 0.60 -8.62
CA GLU A 69 -24.05 -0.76 -8.17
C GLU A 69 -23.95 -1.77 -9.33
N VAL A 70 -23.79 -3.04 -8.98
CA VAL A 70 -23.80 -4.12 -9.97
C VAL A 70 -25.23 -4.32 -10.48
N GLN A 71 -25.39 -4.19 -11.79
CA GLN A 71 -26.65 -4.48 -12.46
C GLN A 71 -26.62 -5.89 -13.04
N GLY A 72 -27.56 -6.73 -12.59
CA GLY A 72 -27.60 -8.14 -13.03
C GLY A 72 -26.41 -8.95 -12.49
N LYS A 73 -25.92 -9.88 -13.31
CA LYS A 73 -24.80 -10.77 -12.96
C LYS A 73 -23.74 -10.67 -14.06
N PRO A 74 -22.64 -9.92 -13.85
CA PRO A 74 -21.58 -9.78 -14.84
C PRO A 74 -20.89 -11.11 -15.10
N ASP A 75 -20.26 -11.26 -16.27
CA ASP A 75 -19.50 -12.47 -16.61
C ASP A 75 -18.33 -12.65 -15.64
N VAL A 76 -17.61 -11.56 -15.31
CA VAL A 76 -16.53 -11.53 -14.33
C VAL A 76 -16.78 -10.43 -13.31
N PHE A 77 -16.70 -10.79 -12.04
CA PHE A 77 -16.62 -9.84 -10.94
C PHE A 77 -15.23 -9.89 -10.32
N PHE A 78 -14.54 -8.77 -10.31
CA PHE A 78 -13.14 -8.63 -9.90
C PHE A 78 -13.07 -7.68 -8.70
N GLN A 79 -12.85 -8.21 -7.52
CA GLN A 79 -12.83 -7.41 -6.28
C GLN A 79 -11.43 -7.31 -5.70
N VAL A 80 -10.99 -6.09 -5.45
CA VAL A 80 -9.71 -5.77 -4.78
C VAL A 80 -10.01 -5.17 -3.41
N SER A 81 -9.80 -5.93 -2.34
CA SER A 81 -10.00 -5.50 -0.95
C SER A 81 -9.32 -6.45 0.04
N VAL A 82 -9.51 -6.22 1.34
CA VAL A 82 -9.19 -7.22 2.37
C VAL A 82 -10.12 -8.43 2.22
N ALA A 83 -9.58 -9.62 2.43
CA ALA A 83 -10.25 -10.86 2.04
C ALA A 83 -11.60 -11.12 2.77
N ASN A 84 -11.75 -10.64 4.00
CA ASN A 84 -13.02 -10.76 4.75
C ASN A 84 -14.17 -9.95 4.14
N GLU A 85 -13.89 -8.98 3.28
CA GLU A 85 -14.89 -8.18 2.57
C GLU A 85 -15.30 -8.78 1.22
N PHE A 86 -14.77 -9.94 0.83
CA PHE A 86 -15.11 -10.56 -0.45
C PHE A 86 -16.58 -10.98 -0.52
N GLU A 87 -17.25 -10.52 -1.59
CA GLU A 87 -18.64 -10.83 -1.89
C GLU A 87 -18.79 -11.22 -3.36
N PRO A 88 -19.19 -12.46 -3.68
CA PRO A 88 -19.36 -12.89 -5.07
C PRO A 88 -20.60 -12.25 -5.71
N LYS A 89 -20.42 -11.56 -6.83
CA LYS A 89 -21.50 -10.85 -7.56
C LYS A 89 -21.56 -11.20 -9.05
N GLY A 90 -20.61 -11.99 -9.55
CA GLY A 90 -20.50 -12.36 -10.96
C GLY A 90 -20.78 -13.83 -11.23
N ASN A 91 -20.73 -14.21 -12.49
CA ASN A 91 -20.69 -15.61 -12.90
C ASN A 91 -19.37 -16.27 -12.52
N TYR A 92 -18.28 -15.51 -12.65
CA TYR A 92 -16.95 -15.88 -12.16
C TYR A 92 -16.39 -14.74 -11.28
N ASN A 93 -15.92 -15.07 -10.08
CA ASN A 93 -15.57 -14.11 -9.05
C ASN A 93 -14.08 -14.23 -8.70
N ILE A 94 -13.33 -13.16 -8.92
CA ILE A 94 -11.90 -13.06 -8.62
C ILE A 94 -11.70 -12.12 -7.43
N GLY A 95 -11.08 -12.63 -6.36
CA GLY A 95 -10.68 -11.82 -5.21
C GLY A 95 -9.19 -11.53 -5.25
N VAL A 96 -8.82 -10.26 -5.11
CA VAL A 96 -7.42 -9.81 -5.03
C VAL A 96 -7.18 -9.17 -3.68
N THR A 97 -6.19 -9.64 -2.95
CA THR A 97 -5.83 -9.11 -1.63
C THR A 97 -4.32 -9.09 -1.44
N ALA A 98 -3.82 -8.04 -0.78
CA ALA A 98 -2.42 -7.97 -0.39
C ALA A 98 -2.02 -9.03 0.66
N GLY A 99 -3.01 -9.60 1.34
CA GLY A 99 -2.79 -10.67 2.30
C GLY A 99 -2.47 -10.20 3.71
N VAL A 100 -1.51 -10.85 4.34
CA VAL A 100 -1.11 -10.61 5.74
C VAL A 100 0.41 -10.61 5.86
N GLU A 101 0.90 -9.87 6.87
CA GLU A 101 2.32 -9.86 7.23
C GLU A 101 2.66 -10.90 8.33
N THR A 102 1.69 -11.74 8.69
CA THR A 102 1.83 -12.80 9.73
C THR A 102 1.92 -14.18 9.09
N THR A 103 2.33 -15.17 9.88
CA THR A 103 2.46 -16.57 9.42
C THR A 103 1.16 -17.38 9.51
N ILE A 104 0.08 -16.76 9.99
CA ILE A 104 -1.27 -17.35 10.06
C ILE A 104 -2.27 -16.28 9.61
N ALA A 105 -3.13 -16.62 8.67
CA ALA A 105 -4.21 -15.74 8.23
C ALA A 105 -5.39 -15.75 9.20
N PRO A 106 -6.10 -14.63 9.42
CA PRO A 106 -7.34 -14.61 10.19
C PRO A 106 -8.39 -15.56 9.60
N LYS A 107 -9.23 -16.15 10.46
CA LYS A 107 -10.26 -17.10 10.02
C LYS A 107 -11.25 -16.45 9.03
N ASP A 108 -11.65 -15.23 9.29
CA ASP A 108 -12.58 -14.47 8.45
C ASP A 108 -12.00 -14.17 7.04
N PHE A 109 -10.66 -14.08 6.90
CA PHE A 109 -10.00 -14.00 5.59
C PHE A 109 -10.18 -15.31 4.82
N ILE A 110 -9.99 -16.47 5.47
CA ILE A 110 -10.20 -17.78 4.85
C ILE A 110 -11.68 -17.94 4.44
N ASP A 111 -12.60 -17.54 5.32
CA ASP A 111 -14.04 -17.59 5.05
C ASP A 111 -14.41 -16.69 3.85
N GLY A 112 -13.84 -15.51 3.76
CA GLY A 112 -14.07 -14.58 2.65
C GLY A 112 -13.51 -15.10 1.33
N MET A 113 -12.26 -15.60 1.33
CA MET A 113 -11.64 -16.19 0.13
C MET A 113 -12.43 -17.40 -0.39
N ASN A 114 -12.99 -18.21 0.48
CA ASN A 114 -13.78 -19.38 0.09
C ASN A 114 -15.09 -19.03 -0.64
N LYS A 115 -15.52 -17.76 -0.65
CA LYS A 115 -16.67 -17.29 -1.44
C LYS A 115 -16.33 -17.03 -2.90
N MET A 116 -15.04 -16.83 -3.24
CA MET A 116 -14.58 -16.50 -4.59
C MET A 116 -14.26 -17.76 -5.40
N ASP A 117 -14.15 -17.62 -6.71
CA ASP A 117 -13.77 -18.71 -7.60
C ASP A 117 -12.26 -18.80 -7.82
N LEU A 118 -11.56 -17.64 -7.72
CA LEU A 118 -10.11 -17.51 -7.80
C LEU A 118 -9.63 -16.42 -6.85
N ILE A 119 -8.54 -16.68 -6.15
CA ILE A 119 -7.85 -15.70 -5.32
C ILE A 119 -6.51 -15.36 -5.95
N LEU A 120 -6.19 -14.06 -6.03
CA LEU A 120 -4.91 -13.55 -6.46
C LEU A 120 -4.22 -12.84 -5.29
N VAL A 121 -2.96 -13.15 -5.08
CA VAL A 121 -2.13 -12.60 -4.00
C VAL A 121 -0.76 -12.14 -4.54
N PRO A 122 -0.08 -11.15 -3.88
CA PRO A 122 1.11 -10.53 -4.46
C PRO A 122 2.38 -11.38 -4.35
N SER A 123 2.41 -12.43 -3.52
CA SER A 123 3.65 -13.16 -3.26
C SER A 123 3.43 -14.63 -2.92
N GLU A 124 4.46 -15.43 -3.14
CA GLU A 124 4.50 -16.83 -2.71
C GLU A 124 4.38 -16.96 -1.18
N PHE A 125 4.91 -16.00 -0.43
CA PHE A 125 4.72 -15.96 1.03
C PHE A 125 3.24 -15.89 1.39
N THR A 126 2.51 -14.93 0.82
CA THR A 126 1.08 -14.78 1.07
C THR A 126 0.30 -16.02 0.64
N LYS A 127 0.60 -16.56 -0.55
CA LYS A 127 -0.01 -17.81 -1.05
C LYS A 127 0.20 -18.96 -0.05
N HIS A 128 1.44 -19.12 0.42
CA HIS A 128 1.79 -20.17 1.38
C HIS A 128 1.04 -20.02 2.70
N VAL A 129 1.01 -18.82 3.26
CA VAL A 129 0.31 -18.54 4.53
C VAL A 129 -1.19 -18.82 4.41
N MET A 130 -1.83 -18.31 3.33
CA MET A 130 -3.27 -18.47 3.11
C MET A 130 -3.65 -19.94 2.90
N ALA A 131 -2.89 -20.67 2.08
CA ALA A 131 -3.14 -22.08 1.79
C ALA A 131 -2.83 -22.99 2.98
N GLY A 132 -1.82 -22.62 3.80
CA GLY A 132 -1.38 -23.42 4.95
C GLY A 132 -2.17 -23.19 6.23
N THR A 133 -2.97 -22.12 6.31
CA THR A 133 -3.75 -21.82 7.53
C THR A 133 -4.95 -22.77 7.67
N VAL A 134 -5.04 -23.43 8.81
CA VAL A 134 -6.14 -24.36 9.16
C VAL A 134 -6.66 -24.03 10.56
N TYR A 135 -7.97 -23.90 10.68
CA TYR A 135 -8.68 -23.73 11.94
C TYR A 135 -9.49 -24.98 12.26
N GLN A 136 -9.23 -25.62 13.39
CA GLN A 136 -10.00 -26.75 13.88
C GLN A 136 -11.20 -26.29 14.69
N HIS A 137 -12.36 -26.86 14.43
CA HIS A 137 -13.58 -26.66 15.21
C HIS A 137 -13.70 -27.80 16.24
N GLN A 138 -13.78 -27.44 17.49
CA GLN A 138 -13.96 -28.43 18.58
C GLN A 138 -15.37 -28.32 19.16
N ASP A 139 -16.00 -29.45 19.39
CA ASP A 139 -17.20 -29.53 20.20
C ASP A 139 -16.92 -29.06 21.63
N GLN A 140 -17.75 -28.16 22.13
CA GLN A 140 -17.52 -27.54 23.45
C GLN A 140 -17.56 -28.50 24.60
N ASN A 141 -18.38 -29.58 24.50
CA ASN A 141 -18.61 -30.56 25.56
C ASN A 141 -17.59 -31.71 25.51
N THR A 142 -17.39 -32.25 24.31
CA THR A 142 -16.54 -33.44 24.12
C THR A 142 -15.08 -33.11 23.86
N LYS A 143 -14.77 -31.85 23.49
CA LYS A 143 -13.45 -31.39 23.06
C LYS A 143 -12.91 -32.13 21.81
N GLN A 144 -13.73 -32.91 21.16
CA GLN A 144 -13.37 -33.58 19.91
C GLN A 144 -13.39 -32.61 18.73
N VAL A 145 -12.47 -32.78 17.78
CA VAL A 145 -12.46 -32.04 16.54
C VAL A 145 -13.61 -32.51 15.67
N VAL A 146 -14.55 -31.62 15.38
CA VAL A 146 -15.77 -31.89 14.60
C VAL A 146 -15.73 -31.33 13.19
N GLY A 147 -14.68 -30.57 12.84
CA GLY A 147 -14.49 -29.98 11.50
C GLY A 147 -13.28 -29.06 11.42
N GLU A 148 -13.03 -28.58 10.23
CA GLU A 148 -11.96 -27.61 10.00
C GLU A 148 -12.38 -26.52 8.99
N THR A 149 -11.78 -25.34 9.11
CA THR A 149 -11.82 -24.27 8.10
C THR A 149 -10.44 -24.11 7.49
N ARG A 150 -10.34 -24.28 6.19
CA ARG A 150 -9.15 -24.03 5.37
C ARG A 150 -9.54 -23.40 4.04
N LEU A 151 -8.59 -22.88 3.33
CA LEU A 151 -8.80 -22.43 1.95
C LEU A 151 -9.03 -23.65 1.06
N ASN A 152 -10.16 -23.65 0.33
CA ASN A 152 -10.57 -24.71 -0.60
C ASN A 152 -10.76 -24.20 -2.05
N LYS A 153 -10.28 -22.98 -2.33
CA LYS A 153 -10.35 -22.32 -3.63
C LYS A 153 -8.97 -22.17 -4.25
N PRO A 154 -8.89 -22.11 -5.59
CA PRO A 154 -7.63 -21.81 -6.27
C PRO A 154 -7.04 -20.48 -5.77
N ILE A 155 -5.75 -20.48 -5.50
CA ILE A 155 -4.99 -19.29 -5.13
C ILE A 155 -3.73 -19.23 -5.99
N GLU A 156 -3.51 -18.07 -6.64
CA GLU A 156 -2.38 -17.87 -7.53
C GLU A 156 -1.65 -16.58 -7.18
N VAL A 157 -0.36 -16.57 -7.50
CA VAL A 157 0.46 -15.37 -7.32
C VAL A 157 0.35 -14.50 -8.57
N LEU A 158 -0.10 -13.27 -8.35
CA LEU A 158 -0.01 -12.19 -9.31
C LEU A 158 0.91 -11.12 -8.70
N PHE A 159 2.18 -11.11 -9.09
CA PHE A 159 3.11 -10.09 -8.63
C PHE A 159 2.62 -8.70 -9.00
N GLU A 160 2.84 -7.77 -8.10
CA GLU A 160 2.46 -6.38 -8.31
C GLU A 160 3.33 -5.77 -9.41
N GLY A 161 2.66 -5.16 -10.39
CA GLY A 161 3.31 -4.43 -11.46
C GLY A 161 3.52 -2.97 -11.08
N VAL A 162 4.51 -2.33 -11.69
CA VAL A 162 4.77 -0.90 -11.57
C VAL A 162 4.89 -0.28 -12.96
N ASP A 163 4.46 0.97 -13.09
CA ASP A 163 4.67 1.75 -14.31
C ASP A 163 6.12 2.25 -14.36
N VAL A 164 6.99 1.40 -14.91
CA VAL A 164 8.46 1.65 -14.96
C VAL A 164 8.78 2.95 -15.71
N GLU A 165 8.02 3.29 -16.73
CA GLU A 165 8.25 4.52 -17.53
C GLU A 165 8.15 5.79 -16.68
N SER A 166 7.15 5.85 -15.80
CA SER A 166 6.96 7.01 -14.92
C SER A 166 8.11 7.18 -13.92
N PHE A 167 8.73 6.08 -13.51
CA PHE A 167 9.87 6.10 -12.59
C PHE A 167 11.22 6.35 -13.31
N LEU A 168 11.43 5.79 -14.49
CA LEU A 168 12.70 5.95 -15.22
C LEU A 168 12.91 7.35 -15.79
N ASN A 169 11.83 8.09 -16.07
CA ASN A 169 11.88 9.43 -16.67
C ASN A 169 11.18 10.46 -15.77
N PRO A 170 11.68 10.71 -14.55
CA PRO A 170 11.03 11.61 -13.61
C PRO A 170 11.03 13.05 -14.18
N SER A 171 9.86 13.68 -14.18
CA SER A 171 9.65 15.07 -14.63
C SER A 171 9.14 15.98 -13.50
N GLY A 172 9.19 15.52 -12.27
CA GLY A 172 8.70 16.22 -11.10
C GLY A 172 9.58 17.39 -10.66
N LYS A 173 9.09 18.13 -9.67
CA LYS A 173 9.80 19.28 -9.08
C LYS A 173 10.96 18.80 -8.20
N ASP A 174 12.00 19.62 -8.10
CA ASP A 174 13.03 19.43 -7.06
C ASP A 174 12.45 19.81 -5.70
N VAL A 175 12.23 18.79 -4.88
CA VAL A 175 11.68 18.94 -3.52
C VAL A 175 12.78 18.97 -2.44
N LEU A 176 14.06 18.86 -2.84
CA LEU A 176 15.22 18.78 -1.95
C LEU A 176 16.17 19.99 -2.07
N GLU A 177 15.73 21.11 -2.64
CA GLU A 177 16.55 22.32 -2.79
C GLU A 177 17.13 22.83 -1.45
N ASN A 178 16.38 22.67 -0.35
CA ASN A 178 16.76 23.09 0.99
C ASN A 178 17.54 22.03 1.78
N VAL A 179 17.77 20.84 1.24
CA VAL A 179 18.58 19.78 1.87
C VAL A 179 20.06 20.07 1.62
N LYS A 180 20.84 20.18 2.71
CA LYS A 180 22.24 20.61 2.64
C LYS A 180 23.22 19.48 2.32
N GLU A 181 22.94 18.29 2.80
CA GLU A 181 23.82 17.14 2.67
C GLU A 181 23.73 16.55 1.26
N ASP A 182 24.87 16.17 0.68
CA ASP A 182 24.92 15.46 -0.62
C ASP A 182 24.66 13.96 -0.51
N PHE A 183 24.72 13.43 0.72
CA PHE A 183 24.39 12.05 1.02
C PHE A 183 23.25 12.00 2.02
N ASN A 184 22.09 11.55 1.55
CA ASN A 184 20.92 11.40 2.40
C ASN A 184 20.34 10.00 2.29
N PHE A 185 19.83 9.51 3.41
CA PHE A 185 18.92 8.39 3.46
C PHE A 185 17.49 8.88 3.31
N LEU A 186 16.61 8.04 2.75
CA LEU A 186 15.19 8.32 2.58
C LEU A 186 14.36 7.30 3.34
N ILE A 187 13.35 7.79 4.06
CA ILE A 187 12.26 7.00 4.64
C ILE A 187 10.96 7.48 4.01
N VAL A 188 10.13 6.55 3.51
CA VAL A 188 8.80 6.84 2.98
C VAL A 188 7.75 5.97 3.67
N GLY A 189 6.66 6.59 4.12
CA GLY A 189 5.55 5.86 4.72
C GLY A 189 4.72 6.68 5.69
N HIS A 190 3.55 6.16 6.04
CA HIS A 190 2.69 6.78 7.05
C HIS A 190 3.11 6.39 8.47
N TRP A 191 3.19 7.37 9.35
CA TRP A 191 3.42 7.16 10.77
C TRP A 191 2.12 7.36 11.54
N LEU A 192 1.26 6.34 11.53
CA LEU A 192 -0.12 6.46 11.99
C LEU A 192 -0.20 6.51 13.52
N LYS A 193 0.24 5.48 14.19
CA LYS A 193 0.16 5.36 15.65
C LYS A 193 1.14 4.31 16.17
N GLY A 194 1.21 4.21 17.49
CA GLY A 194 2.10 3.28 18.18
C GLY A 194 3.36 3.97 18.68
N ASP A 195 3.92 3.45 19.77
CA ASP A 195 5.20 3.84 20.29
C ASP A 195 6.34 3.25 19.46
N LEU A 196 7.59 3.62 19.79
CA LEU A 196 8.78 3.08 19.16
C LEU A 196 8.78 1.54 19.22
N GLY A 197 8.90 0.89 18.04
CA GLY A 197 8.84 -0.55 17.91
C GLY A 197 7.43 -1.13 17.79
N GLN A 198 6.38 -0.34 17.94
CA GLN A 198 4.97 -0.81 17.87
C GLN A 198 4.25 -0.39 16.59
N ASP A 199 4.69 0.70 15.96
CA ASP A 199 4.13 1.11 14.66
C ASP A 199 4.47 0.08 13.56
N ARG A 200 3.54 -0.15 12.63
CA ARG A 200 3.75 -1.12 11.54
C ARG A 200 4.91 -0.73 10.62
N LYS A 201 5.01 0.53 10.26
CA LYS A 201 6.11 1.08 9.45
C LYS A 201 7.36 1.40 10.27
N ASP A 202 7.22 1.49 11.57
CA ASP A 202 8.25 1.75 12.59
C ASP A 202 9.19 2.93 12.27
N ILE A 203 8.59 3.99 11.71
CA ILE A 203 9.30 5.20 11.27
C ILE A 203 10.09 5.84 12.43
N GLY A 204 9.48 5.89 13.62
CA GLY A 204 10.14 6.42 14.81
C GLY A 204 11.41 5.65 15.18
N MET A 205 11.38 4.31 15.10
CA MET A 205 12.56 3.48 15.37
C MET A 205 13.62 3.65 14.28
N ALA A 206 13.21 3.76 13.02
CA ALA A 206 14.15 4.00 11.91
C ALA A 206 14.87 5.35 12.08
N ILE A 207 14.15 6.43 12.43
CA ILE A 207 14.73 7.74 12.74
C ILE A 207 15.71 7.65 13.93
N LYS A 208 15.29 7.01 15.02
CA LYS A 208 16.13 6.82 16.21
C LYS A 208 17.41 6.06 15.89
N THR A 209 17.29 4.96 15.16
CA THR A 209 18.43 4.12 14.78
C THR A 209 19.39 4.90 13.89
N PHE A 210 18.90 5.57 12.85
CA PHE A 210 19.71 6.45 12.00
C PHE A 210 20.49 7.47 12.83
N ALA A 211 19.81 8.22 13.66
CA ALA A 211 20.43 9.27 14.46
C ALA A 211 21.45 8.70 15.46
N THR A 212 21.17 7.55 16.08
CA THR A 212 22.08 6.87 17.02
C THR A 212 23.34 6.37 16.31
N VAL A 213 23.23 5.86 15.11
CA VAL A 213 24.39 5.35 14.34
C VAL A 213 25.31 6.50 13.92
N PHE A 214 24.74 7.59 13.39
CA PHE A 214 25.52 8.65 12.77
C PHE A 214 25.93 9.79 13.72
N GLN A 215 25.44 9.84 14.98
CA GLN A 215 25.81 10.86 15.96
C GLN A 215 27.31 10.97 16.27
N TYR A 216 28.06 9.87 16.08
CA TYR A 216 29.48 9.80 16.40
C TYR A 216 30.40 10.28 15.28
N LEU A 217 29.86 10.48 14.08
CA LEU A 217 30.64 11.05 12.98
C LEU A 217 30.89 12.55 13.21
N PRO A 218 32.02 13.08 12.69
CA PRO A 218 32.23 14.51 12.57
C PRO A 218 31.03 15.17 11.87
N LYS A 219 30.62 16.36 12.33
CA LYS A 219 29.40 17.03 11.88
C LYS A 219 29.32 17.14 10.34
N GLU A 220 30.43 17.45 9.71
CA GLU A 220 30.57 17.64 8.25
C GLU A 220 30.52 16.31 7.45
N LYS A 221 30.62 15.18 8.13
CA LYS A 221 30.55 13.84 7.52
C LYS A 221 29.24 13.09 7.82
N ARG A 222 28.36 13.72 8.62
CA ARG A 222 27.08 13.10 8.93
C ARG A 222 26.17 13.13 7.71
N PRO A 223 25.56 12.00 7.32
CA PRO A 223 24.53 12.03 6.30
C PRO A 223 23.27 12.72 6.83
N GLY A 224 22.41 13.19 5.90
CA GLY A 224 21.07 13.64 6.24
C GLY A 224 20.06 12.47 6.18
N LEU A 225 18.92 12.67 6.81
CA LEU A 225 17.76 11.79 6.70
C LEU A 225 16.56 12.59 6.20
N ILE A 226 16.00 12.16 5.10
CA ILE A 226 14.76 12.69 4.53
C ILE A 226 13.64 11.75 4.93
N VAL A 227 12.62 12.29 5.60
CA VAL A 227 11.47 11.53 6.07
C VAL A 227 10.22 12.03 5.37
N LYS A 228 9.77 11.30 4.36
CA LYS A 228 8.51 11.53 3.66
C LYS A 228 7.42 10.80 4.44
N THR A 229 6.73 11.52 5.30
CA THR A 229 5.72 10.93 6.19
C THR A 229 4.60 11.91 6.51
N SER A 230 3.47 11.36 6.93
CA SER A 230 2.34 12.04 7.54
C SER A 230 1.70 11.13 8.57
N HIS A 231 0.85 11.68 9.43
CA HIS A 231 0.10 10.89 10.40
C HIS A 231 -1.13 10.24 9.74
N ALA A 232 -2.13 11.02 9.42
CA ALA A 232 -3.35 10.52 8.76
C ALA A 232 -3.91 11.51 7.74
N GLY A 233 -3.27 12.66 7.55
CA GLY A 233 -3.71 13.71 6.65
C GLY A 233 -2.56 14.59 6.19
N PHE A 234 -2.91 15.70 5.54
CA PHE A 234 -1.93 16.63 4.97
C PHE A 234 -2.16 18.07 5.46
N SER A 235 -2.85 18.22 6.59
CA SER A 235 -3.10 19.52 7.19
C SER A 235 -1.85 20.08 7.89
N VAL A 236 -1.88 21.39 8.18
CA VAL A 236 -0.84 22.04 8.98
C VAL A 236 -0.77 21.41 10.38
N ILE A 237 -1.91 21.06 10.98
CA ILE A 237 -1.96 20.40 12.29
C ILE A 237 -1.27 19.04 12.26
N ASP A 238 -1.52 18.25 11.23
CA ASP A 238 -0.86 16.95 11.04
C ASP A 238 0.65 17.11 10.87
N ARG A 239 1.08 18.12 10.11
CA ARG A 239 2.50 18.44 9.95
C ARG A 239 3.17 18.78 11.27
N GLU A 240 2.58 19.66 12.08
CA GLU A 240 3.13 20.05 13.37
C GLU A 240 3.19 18.85 14.34
N ALA A 241 2.15 18.04 14.40
CA ALA A 241 2.14 16.82 15.21
C ALA A 241 3.21 15.80 14.76
N THR A 242 3.41 15.65 13.44
CA THR A 242 4.46 14.79 12.89
C THR A 242 5.86 15.33 13.21
N ARG A 243 6.05 16.65 13.10
CA ARG A 243 7.30 17.32 13.48
C ARG A 243 7.62 17.11 14.95
N GLU A 244 6.65 17.31 15.83
CA GLU A 244 6.80 17.09 17.28
C GLU A 244 7.20 15.65 17.60
N LYS A 245 6.62 14.66 16.93
CA LYS A 245 7.03 13.25 17.09
C LYS A 245 8.51 13.06 16.74
N ILE A 246 8.96 13.63 15.61
CA ILE A 246 10.37 13.55 15.19
C ILE A 246 11.28 14.21 16.24
N GLU A 247 10.95 15.43 16.67
CA GLU A 247 11.71 16.17 17.68
C GLU A 247 11.80 15.38 18.98
N ASN A 248 10.72 14.76 19.45
CA ASN A 248 10.71 13.93 20.65
C ASN A 248 11.64 12.70 20.55
N VAL A 249 11.71 12.07 19.38
CA VAL A 249 12.63 10.95 19.12
C VAL A 249 14.08 11.42 19.17
N LEU A 250 14.38 12.61 18.65
CA LEU A 250 15.74 13.15 18.50
C LEU A 250 16.24 13.88 19.76
N LYS A 251 15.34 14.37 20.59
CA LYS A 251 15.64 15.18 21.79
C LYS A 251 16.77 14.62 22.69
N PRO A 252 16.85 13.29 22.93
CA PRO A 252 17.92 12.73 23.77
C PRO A 252 19.33 12.89 23.19
N LEU A 253 19.47 13.16 21.87
CA LEU A 253 20.77 13.25 21.18
C LEU A 253 21.34 14.67 21.19
N GLY A 254 20.51 15.70 21.42
CA GLY A 254 20.94 17.11 21.47
C GLY A 254 21.73 17.51 20.21
N ASP A 255 22.85 18.22 20.42
CA ASP A 255 23.71 18.72 19.33
C ASP A 255 24.44 17.62 18.51
N LYS A 256 24.39 16.38 18.97
CA LYS A 256 24.98 15.25 18.26
C LYS A 256 24.06 14.69 17.18
N CYS A 257 22.83 15.21 17.08
CA CYS A 257 21.86 14.74 16.11
C CYS A 257 22.30 15.08 14.66
N PRO A 258 22.28 14.10 13.73
CA PRO A 258 22.35 14.38 12.29
C PRO A 258 21.14 15.19 11.82
N SER A 259 21.25 15.81 10.64
CA SER A 259 20.12 16.54 10.03
C SER A 259 18.99 15.60 9.68
N VAL A 260 17.76 15.95 10.05
CA VAL A 260 16.53 15.23 9.70
C VAL A 260 15.56 16.22 9.07
N TYR A 261 15.12 15.91 7.85
CA TYR A 261 14.24 16.74 7.03
C TYR A 261 12.87 16.07 6.90
N LEU A 262 11.82 16.77 7.28
CA LEU A 262 10.45 16.31 7.10
C LEU A 262 9.91 16.79 5.76
N LEU A 263 9.56 15.86 4.87
CA LEU A 263 8.71 16.08 3.71
C LEU A 263 7.28 15.68 4.07
N HIS A 264 6.46 16.68 4.39
CA HIS A 264 5.06 16.49 4.73
C HIS A 264 4.17 17.02 3.64
N GLY A 265 3.05 16.38 3.43
CA GLY A 265 2.07 16.79 2.44
C GLY A 265 1.90 15.76 1.33
N ASP A 266 0.94 16.05 0.45
CA ASP A 266 0.68 15.25 -0.73
C ASP A 266 1.73 15.54 -1.80
N MET A 267 2.08 14.53 -2.58
CA MET A 267 3.02 14.65 -3.70
C MET A 267 2.43 13.91 -4.90
N GLU A 268 2.60 14.47 -6.07
CA GLU A 268 2.24 13.82 -7.32
C GLU A 268 3.19 12.64 -7.62
N GLU A 269 2.75 11.68 -8.43
CA GLU A 269 3.58 10.51 -8.79
C GLU A 269 4.91 10.93 -9.42
N SER A 270 4.90 11.98 -10.26
CA SER A 270 6.12 12.52 -10.87
C SER A 270 7.08 13.14 -9.84
N ASP A 271 6.57 13.80 -8.80
CA ASP A 271 7.38 14.39 -7.74
C ASP A 271 7.96 13.28 -6.84
N MET A 272 7.20 12.21 -6.58
CA MET A 272 7.70 11.03 -5.87
C MET A 272 8.77 10.31 -6.67
N ALA A 273 8.57 10.10 -7.97
CA ALA A 273 9.59 9.53 -8.85
C ALA A 273 10.88 10.37 -8.84
N ASN A 274 10.75 11.70 -8.91
CA ASN A 274 11.89 12.61 -8.84
C ASN A 274 12.61 12.54 -7.48
N LEU A 275 11.87 12.39 -6.38
CA LEU A 275 12.45 12.19 -5.04
C LEU A 275 13.30 10.92 -4.97
N TYR A 276 12.80 9.80 -5.50
CA TYR A 276 13.55 8.53 -5.51
C TYR A 276 14.82 8.59 -6.38
N HIS A 277 14.78 9.31 -7.49
CA HIS A 277 15.92 9.48 -8.40
C HIS A 277 16.85 10.65 -8.05
N HIS A 278 16.49 11.42 -7.02
CA HIS A 278 17.24 12.63 -6.70
C HIS A 278 18.70 12.31 -6.34
N PRO A 279 19.69 13.04 -6.93
CA PRO A 279 21.11 12.72 -6.73
C PRO A 279 21.59 12.84 -5.29
N LYS A 280 20.90 13.58 -4.42
CA LYS A 280 21.18 13.65 -2.98
C LYS A 280 20.62 12.45 -2.20
N VAL A 281 19.69 11.66 -2.74
CA VAL A 281 19.19 10.43 -2.12
C VAL A 281 20.08 9.27 -2.52
N LYS A 282 20.72 8.62 -1.56
CA LYS A 282 21.73 7.56 -1.82
C LYS A 282 21.28 6.18 -1.36
N ALA A 283 20.35 6.12 -0.41
CA ALA A 283 19.81 4.86 0.09
C ALA A 283 18.44 5.08 0.74
N MET A 284 17.66 4.02 0.80
CA MET A 284 16.40 3.99 1.54
C MET A 284 16.55 3.16 2.81
N ILE A 285 15.77 3.52 3.84
CA ILE A 285 15.65 2.79 5.10
C ILE A 285 14.17 2.44 5.29
N SER A 286 13.88 1.16 5.49
CA SER A 286 12.56 0.69 5.91
C SER A 286 12.71 -0.26 7.10
N PHE A 287 11.93 -0.01 8.15
CA PHE A 287 11.78 -0.90 9.30
C PHE A 287 10.35 -1.49 9.32
N ALA A 288 9.66 -1.41 8.21
CA ALA A 288 8.32 -1.97 8.09
C ALA A 288 8.33 -3.47 8.43
N LYS A 289 7.36 -3.89 9.25
CA LYS A 289 7.19 -5.29 9.68
C LYS A 289 6.61 -6.17 8.59
N GLY A 290 6.11 -5.57 7.55
CA GLY A 290 5.59 -6.19 6.34
C GLY A 290 5.01 -5.15 5.40
N GLU A 291 4.99 -5.48 4.11
CA GLU A 291 4.42 -4.67 3.04
C GLU A 291 3.50 -5.55 2.20
N GLY A 292 2.31 -5.04 1.92
CA GLY A 292 1.41 -5.67 0.97
C GLY A 292 1.74 -5.23 -0.44
N TYR A 293 1.44 -3.97 -0.74
CA TYR A 293 1.86 -3.28 -1.97
C TYR A 293 2.91 -2.25 -1.61
N GLY A 294 4.13 -2.53 -1.94
CA GLY A 294 5.29 -1.68 -1.64
C GLY A 294 5.74 -0.88 -2.85
N THR A 295 5.10 0.25 -3.16
CA THR A 295 5.64 1.23 -4.12
C THR A 295 6.92 1.90 -3.63
N ASN A 296 7.43 1.50 -2.48
CA ASN A 296 8.57 2.08 -1.79
C ASN A 296 9.85 1.21 -1.88
N GLY A 297 9.83 0.20 -2.71
CA GLY A 297 10.96 -0.71 -2.90
C GLY A 297 11.60 -0.60 -4.26
#